data_2a36b5c076f9123a79fd6e163ff5f970
#
_entry.id   2a36b5c076f9123a79fd6e163ff5f970
#
_cell.length_a   1.000
_cell.length_b   1.000
_cell.length_c   1.000
_cell.angle_alpha   90.00
_cell.angle_beta   90.00
_cell.angle_gamma   90.00
#
_symmetry.space_group_name_H-M   'P 1'
#
loop_
_entity.id
_entity.type
_entity.pdbx_description
1 polymer ?
#
loop_
_entity_poly.entity_id
_entity_poly.type
_entity_poly.pdbx_seq_one_letter_code
_entity_poly.pdbx_strand_id
1 'polypeptide(L)'
;MGKNLKGKDCGKGIYQRKDGLYSARFVDKAGKRHEKYFQTLPEARNWIEDAKYADKHDDVFVATDTTVDEWFEFWIENIVGDLAPNTLRNYRERYVRNIQPVIGKMLIANVKPMHCKKVFIQMDADYAGSTIRQAYITMGTMFKAAKMNVLIAKHPMDGVRFTKPVRAVDDIHYLTREEQRLFLETARRSHNYNQYALILETGLRTGEMIGLTWDAIDFERRTLTVNKTLEFRHAQKVWRAGPPKTQQSYRTIPLTDKAYDILKEVWDSRSDRKESPLLSQTLEYMDRRTGVTSRLVMRDLVFINWRTGEPAKNSSYDTHLYKLCDEAGINRFCMHALRHTYATRAIESGMQPKVLQKLLGHASIKQQWIGMST
;
A
#
# COMPACT_ATOMS: atom_id res chain seq x y z
N MET A 1 2.16 7.24 55.54
CA MET A 1 3.36 7.38 54.71
C MET A 1 4.04 6.03 54.62
N GLY A 2 4.47 5.66 53.40
CA GLY A 2 5.16 4.38 53.19
C GLY A 2 6.60 4.43 53.70
N LYS A 3 7.08 3.36 54.31
CA LYS A 3 8.44 3.27 54.84
C LYS A 3 9.27 2.22 54.08
N ASN A 4 10.58 2.41 54.07
CA ASN A 4 11.49 1.36 53.59
C ASN A 4 11.74 0.33 54.72
N LEU A 5 12.48 -0.75 54.42
CA LEU A 5 12.81 -1.82 55.36
C LEU A 5 13.66 -1.32 56.57
N LYS A 6 14.26 -0.14 56.42
CA LYS A 6 15.03 0.53 57.50
C LYS A 6 14.23 1.60 58.26
N GLY A 7 12.89 1.68 58.03
CA GLY A 7 11.99 2.60 58.70
C GLY A 7 12.00 4.05 58.14
N LYS A 8 12.80 4.39 57.14
CA LYS A 8 12.86 5.70 56.53
C LYS A 8 11.65 5.94 55.63
N ASP A 9 11.15 7.17 55.58
CA ASP A 9 10.04 7.56 54.73
C ASP A 9 10.38 7.52 53.24
N CYS A 10 9.54 6.84 52.47
CA CYS A 10 9.68 6.70 51.02
C CYS A 10 8.83 7.74 50.24
N GLY A 11 7.92 8.40 50.90
CA GLY A 11 6.93 9.29 50.29
C GLY A 11 5.53 8.68 50.20
N LYS A 12 4.53 9.53 49.88
CA LYS A 12 3.12 9.11 49.82
C LYS A 12 2.89 8.15 48.64
N GLY A 13 2.40 6.96 48.94
CA GLY A 13 2.09 5.95 47.92
C GLY A 13 3.26 5.01 47.60
N ILE A 14 4.42 5.13 48.27
CA ILE A 14 5.60 4.27 48.04
C ILE A 14 5.95 3.54 49.31
N TYR A 15 6.21 2.24 49.20
CA TYR A 15 6.78 1.44 50.29
C TYR A 15 7.74 0.39 49.76
N GLN A 16 8.71 -0.01 50.58
CA GLN A 16 9.63 -1.11 50.22
C GLN A 16 9.08 -2.44 50.69
N ARG A 17 9.05 -3.40 49.78
CA ARG A 17 8.62 -4.78 50.04
C ARG A 17 9.74 -5.61 50.68
N LYS A 18 9.36 -6.76 51.21
CA LYS A 18 10.32 -7.73 51.84
C LYS A 18 11.36 -8.27 50.83
N ASP A 19 10.99 -8.28 49.52
CA ASP A 19 11.89 -8.70 48.43
C ASP A 19 12.86 -7.58 47.97
N GLY A 20 12.85 -6.44 48.67
CA GLY A 20 13.74 -5.31 48.40
C GLY A 20 13.21 -4.31 47.37
N LEU A 21 12.20 -4.67 46.59
CA LEU A 21 11.61 -3.78 45.57
C LEU A 21 10.74 -2.69 46.20
N TYR A 22 10.68 -1.53 45.55
CA TYR A 22 9.79 -0.44 45.92
C TYR A 22 8.46 -0.56 45.16
N SER A 23 7.33 -0.67 45.86
CA SER A 23 5.99 -0.57 45.30
C SER A 23 5.55 0.88 45.31
N ALA A 24 5.19 1.41 44.15
CA ALA A 24 4.61 2.74 43.98
C ALA A 24 3.15 2.62 43.56
N ARG A 25 2.25 3.33 44.29
CA ARG A 25 0.80 3.30 44.08
C ARG A 25 0.24 4.70 43.83
N PHE A 26 -0.61 4.81 42.82
CA PHE A 26 -1.28 6.04 42.43
C PHE A 26 -2.75 5.73 42.11
N VAL A 27 -3.64 6.63 42.46
CA VAL A 27 -5.07 6.56 42.10
C VAL A 27 -5.36 7.77 41.22
N ASP A 28 -5.85 7.53 39.98
CA ASP A 28 -6.19 8.56 39.03
C ASP A 28 -7.51 9.28 39.35
N LYS A 29 -7.84 10.35 38.63
CA LYS A 29 -9.10 11.12 38.78
C LYS A 29 -10.37 10.26 38.57
N ALA A 30 -10.27 9.17 37.79
CA ALA A 30 -11.34 8.23 37.56
C ALA A 30 -11.52 7.22 38.70
N GLY A 31 -10.70 7.30 39.76
CA GLY A 31 -10.74 6.39 40.90
C GLY A 31 -10.04 5.04 40.65
N LYS A 32 -9.38 4.84 39.52
CA LYS A 32 -8.66 3.63 39.19
C LYS A 32 -7.28 3.61 39.87
N ARG A 33 -6.95 2.49 40.48
CA ARG A 33 -5.68 2.29 41.17
C ARG A 33 -4.64 1.70 40.20
N HIS A 34 -3.47 2.35 40.17
CA HIS A 34 -2.28 1.91 39.44
C HIS A 34 -1.19 1.53 40.47
N GLU A 35 -0.48 0.44 40.21
CA GLU A 35 0.65 -0.03 41.04
C GLU A 35 1.77 -0.51 40.12
N LYS A 36 3.02 -0.13 40.48
CA LYS A 36 4.23 -0.57 39.76
C LYS A 36 5.37 -0.79 40.74
N TYR A 37 6.30 -1.70 40.38
CA TYR A 37 7.45 -2.09 41.20
C TYR A 37 8.74 -1.57 40.56
N PHE A 38 9.69 -1.12 41.43
CA PHE A 38 10.94 -0.49 41.00
C PHE A 38 12.08 -1.03 41.85
N GLN A 39 13.29 -1.04 41.28
CA GLN A 39 14.49 -1.45 41.99
C GLN A 39 15.00 -0.35 42.93
N THR A 40 14.78 0.90 42.60
CA THR A 40 15.27 2.06 43.36
C THR A 40 14.15 3.01 43.79
N LEU A 41 14.34 3.68 44.91
CA LEU A 41 13.42 4.67 45.44
C LEU A 41 13.28 5.90 44.51
N PRO A 42 14.34 6.42 43.90
CA PRO A 42 14.20 7.53 42.92
C PRO A 42 13.30 7.19 41.72
N GLU A 43 13.44 6.00 41.15
CA GLU A 43 12.57 5.55 40.06
C GLU A 43 11.10 5.53 40.45
N ALA A 44 10.81 4.99 41.66
CA ALA A 44 9.47 4.92 42.21
C ALA A 44 8.84 6.34 42.43
N ARG A 45 9.66 7.30 42.88
CA ARG A 45 9.25 8.69 43.07
C ARG A 45 8.97 9.39 41.75
N ASN A 46 9.87 9.30 40.82
CA ASN A 46 9.72 9.90 39.49
C ASN A 46 8.45 9.37 38.80
N TRP A 47 8.20 8.06 38.88
CA TRP A 47 7.00 7.48 38.32
C TRP A 47 5.70 8.03 38.93
N ILE A 48 5.64 8.22 40.27
CA ILE A 48 4.45 8.82 40.93
C ILE A 48 4.29 10.30 40.55
N GLU A 49 5.38 11.04 40.44
CA GLU A 49 5.35 12.45 40.05
C GLU A 49 4.87 12.62 38.63
N ASP A 50 5.40 11.82 37.69
CA ASP A 50 4.96 11.81 36.30
C ASP A 50 3.48 11.41 36.19
N ALA A 51 3.05 10.39 36.93
CA ALA A 51 1.66 9.95 36.95
C ALA A 51 0.71 11.02 37.47
N LYS A 52 1.06 11.71 38.54
CA LYS A 52 0.26 12.82 39.08
C LYS A 52 0.25 14.04 38.16
N TYR A 53 1.37 14.33 37.51
CA TYR A 53 1.46 15.41 36.54
C TYR A 53 0.53 15.13 35.33
N ALA A 54 0.61 13.92 34.77
CA ALA A 54 -0.22 13.48 33.66
C ALA A 54 -1.71 13.53 34.00
N ASP A 55 -2.11 13.03 35.19
CA ASP A 55 -3.50 13.07 35.66
C ASP A 55 -4.03 14.47 35.90
N LYS A 56 -3.18 15.39 36.40
CA LYS A 56 -3.52 16.80 36.63
C LYS A 56 -3.78 17.58 35.34
N HIS A 57 -3.06 17.21 34.26
CA HIS A 57 -3.10 17.89 32.96
C HIS A 57 -3.99 17.19 31.93
N ASP A 58 -4.89 16.29 32.37
CA ASP A 58 -5.74 15.47 31.50
C ASP A 58 -4.95 14.54 30.55
N ASP A 59 -3.67 14.37 30.76
CA ASP A 59 -2.86 13.33 30.10
C ASP A 59 -3.27 11.97 30.68
N VAL A 60 -3.79 11.07 29.83
CA VAL A 60 -4.17 9.72 30.26
C VAL A 60 -2.92 8.96 30.67
N PHE A 61 -2.82 8.58 31.94
CA PHE A 61 -1.73 7.72 32.42
C PHE A 61 -1.96 6.29 31.96
N VAL A 62 -1.10 5.79 31.07
CA VAL A 62 -1.16 4.45 30.52
C VAL A 62 0.03 3.63 31.04
N ALA A 63 -0.24 2.71 31.97
CA ALA A 63 0.71 1.68 32.35
C ALA A 63 0.47 0.47 31.45
N THR A 64 1.32 0.25 30.45
CA THR A 64 1.28 -0.93 29.60
C THR A 64 2.66 -1.56 29.51
N ASP A 65 2.71 -2.86 29.61
CA ASP A 65 3.93 -3.66 29.37
C ASP A 65 3.96 -4.17 27.92
N THR A 66 3.02 -3.74 27.09
CA THR A 66 2.93 -4.10 25.67
C THR A 66 4.10 -3.51 24.88
N THR A 67 4.81 -4.35 24.18
CA THR A 67 5.87 -3.95 23.25
C THR A 67 5.29 -3.43 21.92
N VAL A 68 6.12 -2.74 21.15
CA VAL A 68 5.72 -2.30 19.79
C VAL A 68 5.47 -3.50 18.88
N ASP A 69 6.20 -4.62 19.05
CA ASP A 69 5.98 -5.86 18.29
C ASP A 69 4.61 -6.45 18.58
N GLU A 70 4.26 -6.62 19.85
CA GLU A 70 2.95 -7.16 20.28
C GLU A 70 1.80 -6.27 19.80
N TRP A 71 1.95 -4.95 19.91
CA TRP A 71 0.96 -4.02 19.42
C TRP A 71 0.83 -4.09 17.90
N PHE A 72 1.93 -4.19 17.15
CA PHE A 72 1.89 -4.27 15.70
C PHE A 72 1.12 -5.50 15.21
N GLU A 73 1.37 -6.67 15.80
CA GLU A 73 0.65 -7.91 15.43
C GLU A 73 -0.85 -7.79 15.78
N PHE A 74 -1.18 -7.30 16.98
CA PHE A 74 -2.57 -7.05 17.33
C PHE A 74 -3.26 -6.07 16.38
N TRP A 75 -2.59 -4.97 16.04
CA TRP A 75 -3.11 -3.95 15.14
C TRP A 75 -3.37 -4.48 13.73
N ILE A 76 -2.43 -5.26 13.18
CA ILE A 76 -2.56 -5.87 11.85
C ILE A 76 -3.73 -6.85 11.79
N GLU A 77 -3.94 -7.63 12.85
CA GLU A 77 -4.94 -8.69 12.84
C GLU A 77 -6.35 -8.20 13.21
N ASN A 78 -6.44 -7.29 14.16
CA ASN A 78 -7.72 -6.94 14.79
C ASN A 78 -8.23 -5.55 14.43
N ILE A 79 -7.36 -4.62 14.02
CA ILE A 79 -7.76 -3.23 13.76
C ILE A 79 -7.80 -2.90 12.27
N VAL A 80 -6.83 -3.39 11.52
CA VAL A 80 -6.73 -3.14 10.07
C VAL A 80 -6.89 -4.39 9.21
N GLY A 81 -7.31 -5.52 9.81
CA GLY A 81 -7.45 -6.82 9.15
C GLY A 81 -8.34 -6.80 7.91
N ASP A 82 -9.33 -5.91 7.85
CA ASP A 82 -10.24 -5.72 6.71
C ASP A 82 -9.60 -5.03 5.50
N LEU A 83 -8.37 -4.54 5.63
CA LEU A 83 -7.68 -3.90 4.51
C LEU A 83 -7.30 -4.93 3.44
N ALA A 84 -7.15 -4.42 2.22
CA ALA A 84 -6.71 -5.26 1.10
C ALA A 84 -5.42 -6.01 1.46
N PRO A 85 -5.34 -7.32 1.15
CA PRO A 85 -4.19 -8.16 1.47
C PRO A 85 -2.83 -7.59 1.04
N ASN A 86 -2.78 -6.84 -0.06
CA ASN A 86 -1.57 -6.11 -0.48
C ASN A 86 -1.18 -5.02 0.51
N THR A 87 -2.14 -4.31 1.08
CA THR A 87 -1.88 -3.26 2.07
C THR A 87 -1.33 -3.86 3.35
N LEU A 88 -1.94 -4.94 3.85
CA LEU A 88 -1.48 -5.67 5.03
C LEU A 88 -0.06 -6.21 4.83
N ARG A 89 0.20 -6.85 3.67
CA ARG A 89 1.54 -7.34 3.33
C ARG A 89 2.56 -6.18 3.34
N ASN A 90 2.24 -5.08 2.70
CA ASN A 90 3.13 -3.92 2.65
C ASN A 90 3.38 -3.33 4.05
N TYR A 91 2.39 -3.33 4.95
CA TYR A 91 2.59 -2.94 6.34
C TYR A 91 3.53 -3.89 7.06
N ARG A 92 3.34 -5.22 6.92
CA ARG A 92 4.22 -6.24 7.53
C ARG A 92 5.65 -6.15 6.99
N GLU A 93 5.84 -6.07 5.67
CA GLU A 93 7.17 -5.96 5.07
C GLU A 93 7.93 -4.72 5.55
N ARG A 94 7.27 -3.56 5.60
CA ARG A 94 7.88 -2.31 6.08
C ARG A 94 8.20 -2.38 7.56
N TYR A 95 7.30 -2.93 8.36
CA TYR A 95 7.49 -3.08 9.78
C TYR A 95 8.69 -3.98 10.07
N VAL A 96 8.67 -5.19 9.58
CA VAL A 96 9.72 -6.20 9.84
C VAL A 96 11.08 -5.73 9.35
N ARG A 97 11.13 -5.11 8.15
CA ARG A 97 12.40 -4.71 7.55
C ARG A 97 13.00 -3.44 8.17
N ASN A 98 12.17 -2.45 8.49
CA ASN A 98 12.67 -1.10 8.79
C ASN A 98 12.33 -0.62 10.20
N ILE A 99 11.21 -1.00 10.78
CA ILE A 99 10.70 -0.46 12.04
C ILE A 99 11.06 -1.36 13.22
N GLN A 100 10.77 -2.63 13.08
CA GLN A 100 11.01 -3.66 14.10
C GLN A 100 12.45 -3.69 14.64
N PRO A 101 13.50 -3.63 13.80
CA PRO A 101 14.89 -3.70 14.29
C PRO A 101 15.26 -2.54 15.22
N VAL A 102 14.54 -1.42 15.14
CA VAL A 102 14.87 -0.20 15.90
C VAL A 102 14.04 -0.04 17.17
N ILE A 103 12.73 -0.30 17.06
CA ILE A 103 11.80 -0.03 18.17
C ILE A 103 10.93 -1.23 18.57
N GLY A 104 10.98 -2.35 17.86
CA GLY A 104 10.05 -3.47 18.05
C GLY A 104 9.99 -3.99 19.48
N LYS A 105 11.14 -4.17 20.12
CA LYS A 105 11.26 -4.67 21.50
C LYS A 105 11.03 -3.62 22.59
N MET A 106 10.82 -2.36 22.21
CA MET A 106 10.55 -1.31 23.18
C MET A 106 9.11 -1.39 23.69
N LEU A 107 8.89 -1.08 24.95
CA LEU A 107 7.54 -0.83 25.47
C LEU A 107 6.94 0.35 24.70
N ILE A 108 5.72 0.18 24.18
CA ILE A 108 5.08 1.18 23.33
C ILE A 108 4.90 2.53 24.04
N ALA A 109 4.63 2.50 25.35
CA ALA A 109 4.51 3.70 26.18
C ALA A 109 5.84 4.48 26.32
N ASN A 110 6.98 3.83 26.08
CA ASN A 110 8.31 4.44 26.21
C ASN A 110 8.84 4.96 24.86
N VAL A 111 8.13 4.75 23.77
CA VAL A 111 8.54 5.24 22.45
C VAL A 111 8.43 6.76 22.40
N LYS A 112 9.56 7.44 22.12
CA LYS A 112 9.67 8.89 22.00
C LYS A 112 9.92 9.30 20.53
N PRO A 113 9.69 10.57 20.15
CA PRO A 113 9.96 11.06 18.81
C PRO A 113 11.39 10.76 18.29
N MET A 114 12.38 10.79 19.18
CA MET A 114 13.76 10.49 18.83
C MET A 114 13.94 9.03 18.35
N HIS A 115 13.20 8.08 18.92
CA HIS A 115 13.25 6.68 18.50
C HIS A 115 12.64 6.50 17.12
N CYS A 116 11.53 7.18 16.84
CA CYS A 116 10.92 7.21 15.52
C CYS A 116 11.85 7.88 14.47
N LYS A 117 12.51 8.98 14.85
CA LYS A 117 13.48 9.64 13.97
C LYS A 117 14.66 8.72 13.62
N LYS A 118 15.13 7.90 14.56
CA LYS A 118 16.23 6.94 14.35
C LYS A 118 15.88 5.92 13.25
N VAL A 119 14.62 5.47 13.15
CA VAL A 119 14.17 4.59 12.06
C VAL A 119 14.43 5.25 10.71
N PHE A 120 14.06 6.52 10.54
CA PHE A 120 14.22 7.22 9.25
C PHE A 120 15.69 7.54 8.94
N ILE A 121 16.51 7.84 9.95
CA ILE A 121 17.94 8.04 9.76
C ILE A 121 18.61 6.76 9.25
N GLN A 122 18.24 5.59 9.79
CA GLN A 122 18.77 4.32 9.29
C GLN A 122 18.30 4.00 7.87
N MET A 123 17.07 4.39 7.53
CA MET A 123 16.56 4.21 6.17
C MET A 123 17.18 5.17 5.15
N ASP A 124 17.71 6.30 5.60
CA ASP A 124 18.17 7.36 4.68
C ASP A 124 19.36 6.95 3.81
N ALA A 125 20.19 6.02 4.30
CA ALA A 125 21.33 5.48 3.56
C ALA A 125 20.89 4.64 2.33
N ASP A 126 19.87 3.78 2.50
CA ASP A 126 19.57 2.69 1.57
C ASP A 126 18.29 2.90 0.76
N TYR A 127 17.40 3.81 1.19
CA TYR A 127 16.05 3.92 0.60
C TYR A 127 15.77 5.29 -0.01
N ALA A 128 14.98 5.30 -1.07
CA ALA A 128 14.43 6.53 -1.65
C ALA A 128 13.43 7.20 -0.71
N GLY A 129 13.29 8.53 -0.79
CA GLY A 129 12.36 9.30 0.05
C GLY A 129 10.90 8.82 -0.02
N SER A 130 10.45 8.30 -1.16
CA SER A 130 9.13 7.69 -1.31
C SER A 130 8.95 6.44 -0.44
N THR A 131 9.98 5.60 -0.30
CA THR A 131 9.98 4.42 0.57
C THR A 131 9.97 4.81 2.04
N ILE A 132 10.77 5.81 2.42
CA ILE A 132 10.79 6.37 3.78
C ILE A 132 9.41 6.95 4.14
N ARG A 133 8.79 7.68 3.21
CA ARG A 133 7.42 8.20 3.39
C ARG A 133 6.40 7.08 3.65
N GLN A 134 6.55 5.94 3.00
CA GLN A 134 5.65 4.80 3.23
C GLN A 134 5.84 4.20 4.64
N ALA A 135 7.08 4.12 5.14
CA ALA A 135 7.35 3.71 6.52
C ALA A 135 6.79 4.74 7.52
N TYR A 136 6.94 6.03 7.24
CA TYR A 136 6.35 7.13 8.02
C TYR A 136 4.84 6.98 8.15
N ILE A 137 4.14 6.71 7.04
CA ILE A 137 2.68 6.50 7.03
C ILE A 137 2.31 5.26 7.84
N THR A 138 3.05 4.16 7.71
CA THR A 138 2.80 2.92 8.46
C THR A 138 2.94 3.16 9.96
N MET A 139 4.03 3.79 10.42
CA MET A 139 4.24 4.14 11.83
C MET A 139 3.17 5.09 12.34
N GLY A 140 2.87 6.14 11.57
CA GLY A 140 1.86 7.13 11.92
C GLY A 140 0.48 6.50 12.13
N THR A 141 0.07 5.59 11.24
CA THR A 141 -1.23 4.92 11.34
C THR A 141 -1.27 3.96 12.53
N MET A 142 -0.20 3.20 12.76
CA MET A 142 -0.07 2.27 13.87
C MET A 142 -0.10 2.99 15.23
N PHE A 143 0.68 4.05 15.40
CA PHE A 143 0.70 4.82 16.65
C PHE A 143 -0.57 5.66 16.85
N LYS A 144 -1.22 6.12 15.78
CA LYS A 144 -2.54 6.74 15.87
C LYS A 144 -3.57 5.77 16.46
N ALA A 145 -3.57 4.53 16.00
CA ALA A 145 -4.43 3.48 16.56
C ALA A 145 -4.07 3.19 18.04
N ALA A 146 -2.78 3.13 18.39
CA ALA A 146 -2.33 2.95 19.78
C ALA A 146 -2.83 4.07 20.70
N LYS A 147 -2.78 5.32 20.23
CA LYS A 147 -3.31 6.47 20.97
C LYS A 147 -4.82 6.39 21.14
N MET A 148 -5.56 6.02 20.09
CA MET A 148 -7.03 5.85 20.16
C MET A 148 -7.45 4.72 21.11
N ASN A 149 -6.62 3.68 21.26
CA ASN A 149 -6.84 2.57 22.19
C ASN A 149 -6.20 2.81 23.57
N VAL A 150 -5.79 4.05 23.84
CA VAL A 150 -5.26 4.48 25.15
C VAL A 150 -4.00 3.68 25.62
N LEU A 151 -3.21 3.15 24.67
CA LEU A 151 -1.94 2.51 24.97
C LEU A 151 -0.78 3.51 25.14
N ILE A 152 -0.94 4.69 24.56
CA ILE A 152 0.01 5.81 24.65
C ILE A 152 -0.74 7.13 24.84
N ALA A 153 -0.23 7.99 25.68
CA ALA A 153 -0.82 9.32 25.94
C ALA A 153 -0.54 10.30 24.79
N LYS A 154 0.70 10.31 24.29
CA LYS A 154 1.16 11.20 23.21
C LYS A 154 1.55 10.42 21.98
N HIS A 155 1.31 10.99 20.80
CA HIS A 155 1.66 10.33 19.56
C HIS A 155 3.17 10.49 19.28
N PRO A 156 3.98 9.41 19.23
CA PRO A 156 5.44 9.52 19.15
C PRO A 156 5.95 10.01 17.78
N MET A 157 5.06 10.17 16.81
CA MET A 157 5.39 10.77 15.52
C MET A 157 5.16 12.29 15.47
N ASP A 158 4.62 12.89 16.54
CA ASP A 158 4.39 14.33 16.56
C ASP A 158 5.73 15.09 16.48
N GLY A 159 5.82 15.99 15.51
CA GLY A 159 7.06 16.75 15.23
C GLY A 159 8.17 15.96 14.50
N VAL A 160 8.00 14.66 14.29
CA VAL A 160 8.99 13.87 13.52
C VAL A 160 8.89 14.19 12.04
N ARG A 161 10.04 14.51 11.43
CA ARG A 161 10.17 14.76 9.99
C ARG A 161 11.31 13.92 9.44
N PHE A 162 11.20 13.47 8.21
CA PHE A 162 12.31 12.93 7.42
C PHE A 162 12.72 13.96 6.37
N THR A 163 14.00 14.00 6.03
CA THR A 163 14.59 15.07 5.23
C THR A 163 14.77 14.70 3.76
N LYS A 164 14.82 13.42 3.45
CA LYS A 164 15.03 12.95 2.08
C LYS A 164 13.84 13.34 1.20
N PRO A 165 14.06 14.06 0.09
CA PRO A 165 12.97 14.52 -0.76
C PRO A 165 12.22 13.32 -1.32
N VAL A 166 10.91 13.39 -1.29
CA VAL A 166 10.07 12.50 -2.10
C VAL A 166 10.16 13.01 -3.53
N ARG A 167 10.33 12.08 -4.47
CA ARG A 167 10.36 12.40 -5.89
C ARG A 167 9.26 13.40 -6.22
N ALA A 168 9.61 14.47 -6.92
CA ALA A 168 8.65 15.48 -7.34
C ALA A 168 7.62 14.84 -8.29
N VAL A 169 6.48 15.47 -8.37
CA VAL A 169 5.39 15.06 -9.26
C VAL A 169 5.81 15.11 -10.73
N ASP A 170 6.72 16.02 -11.06
CA ASP A 170 7.26 16.22 -12.41
C ASP A 170 8.10 15.03 -12.93
N ASP A 171 8.41 14.06 -12.08
CA ASP A 171 9.10 12.81 -12.44
C ASP A 171 8.19 11.69 -12.98
N ILE A 172 6.90 11.97 -13.25
CA ILE A 172 6.02 10.98 -13.84
C ILE A 172 6.37 10.86 -15.33
N HIS A 173 7.00 9.73 -15.65
CA HIS A 173 7.37 9.44 -17.02
C HIS A 173 6.14 9.16 -17.89
N TYR A 174 5.98 9.90 -18.95
CA TYR A 174 5.12 9.61 -20.09
C TYR A 174 5.94 9.77 -21.37
N LEU A 175 5.55 9.09 -22.44
CA LEU A 175 6.28 9.13 -23.69
C LEU A 175 5.96 10.43 -24.43
N THR A 176 6.97 11.10 -24.98
CA THR A 176 6.78 12.12 -26.00
C THR A 176 6.12 11.49 -27.24
N ARG A 177 5.61 12.31 -28.17
CA ARG A 177 5.00 11.79 -29.40
C ARG A 177 6.01 10.98 -30.22
N GLU A 178 7.26 11.41 -30.24
CA GLU A 178 8.33 10.74 -30.96
C GLU A 178 8.72 9.43 -30.29
N GLU A 179 8.93 9.41 -28.98
CA GLU A 179 9.19 8.18 -28.23
C GLU A 179 8.05 7.16 -28.39
N GLN A 180 6.80 7.63 -28.35
CA GLN A 180 5.63 6.77 -28.57
C GLN A 180 5.63 6.16 -29.98
N ARG A 181 5.99 6.94 -31.01
CA ARG A 181 6.11 6.47 -32.40
C ARG A 181 7.19 5.41 -32.53
N LEU A 182 8.41 5.72 -32.08
CA LEU A 182 9.56 4.81 -32.11
C LEU A 182 9.28 3.51 -31.35
N PHE A 183 8.70 3.63 -30.15
CA PHE A 183 8.29 2.48 -29.36
C PHE A 183 7.30 1.57 -30.10
N LEU A 184 6.22 2.15 -30.65
CA LEU A 184 5.20 1.36 -31.36
C LEU A 184 5.75 0.72 -32.65
N GLU A 185 6.61 1.40 -33.38
CA GLU A 185 7.27 0.83 -34.56
C GLU A 185 8.16 -0.37 -34.20
N THR A 186 8.96 -0.24 -33.14
CA THR A 186 9.81 -1.33 -32.62
C THR A 186 8.97 -2.47 -32.07
N ALA A 187 7.94 -2.14 -31.29
CA ALA A 187 7.06 -3.13 -30.66
C ALA A 187 6.18 -3.89 -31.66
N ARG A 188 5.97 -3.40 -32.89
CA ARG A 188 5.07 -3.98 -33.90
C ARG A 188 5.38 -5.46 -34.22
N ARG A 189 6.65 -5.86 -34.10
CA ARG A 189 7.09 -7.24 -34.31
C ARG A 189 7.00 -8.11 -33.03
N SER A 190 6.60 -7.51 -31.94
CA SER A 190 6.51 -8.15 -30.63
C SER A 190 5.18 -8.86 -30.46
N HIS A 191 5.22 -10.03 -29.81
CA HIS A 191 4.02 -10.75 -29.40
C HIS A 191 3.17 -10.02 -28.35
N ASN A 192 3.70 -8.96 -27.73
CA ASN A 192 2.97 -8.12 -26.78
C ASN A 192 2.52 -6.78 -27.38
N TYR A 193 2.62 -6.58 -28.68
CA TYR A 193 2.25 -5.32 -29.33
C TYR A 193 0.82 -4.90 -28.99
N ASN A 194 -0.12 -5.83 -29.15
CA ASN A 194 -1.54 -5.56 -28.94
C ASN A 194 -1.86 -5.14 -27.49
N GLN A 195 -1.15 -5.68 -26.50
CA GLN A 195 -1.28 -5.29 -25.11
C GLN A 195 -0.78 -3.87 -24.84
N TYR A 196 0.37 -3.51 -25.39
CA TYR A 196 0.93 -2.17 -25.25
C TYR A 196 0.08 -1.12 -25.97
N ALA A 197 -0.31 -1.41 -27.20
CA ALA A 197 -1.15 -0.54 -28.00
C ALA A 197 -2.54 -0.35 -27.37
N LEU A 198 -3.16 -1.41 -26.83
CA LEU A 198 -4.46 -1.30 -26.15
C LEU A 198 -4.38 -0.40 -24.91
N ILE A 199 -3.31 -0.46 -24.11
CA ILE A 199 -3.15 0.43 -22.96
C ILE A 199 -3.01 1.88 -23.40
N LEU A 200 -2.29 2.15 -24.49
CA LEU A 200 -2.15 3.49 -25.07
C LEU A 200 -3.48 4.04 -25.61
N GLU A 201 -4.42 3.20 -26.02
CA GLU A 201 -5.74 3.61 -26.54
C GLU A 201 -6.84 3.66 -25.47
N THR A 202 -6.67 2.96 -24.33
CA THR A 202 -7.74 2.80 -23.33
C THR A 202 -7.37 3.30 -21.94
N GLY A 203 -6.08 3.48 -21.67
CA GLY A 203 -5.59 3.85 -20.34
C GLY A 203 -5.81 2.77 -19.28
N LEU A 204 -5.97 1.50 -19.64
CA LEU A 204 -6.09 0.38 -18.70
C LEU A 204 -4.86 0.28 -17.79
N ARG A 205 -5.07 -0.12 -16.53
CA ARG A 205 -3.96 -0.56 -15.68
C ARG A 205 -3.48 -1.93 -16.14
N THR A 206 -2.20 -2.24 -15.95
CA THR A 206 -1.63 -3.54 -16.36
C THR A 206 -2.45 -4.72 -15.84
N GLY A 207 -2.83 -4.72 -14.57
CA GLY A 207 -3.65 -5.79 -13.99
C GLY A 207 -5.09 -5.85 -14.54
N GLU A 208 -5.66 -4.72 -14.97
CA GLU A 208 -6.97 -4.66 -15.66
C GLU A 208 -6.86 -5.26 -17.06
N MET A 209 -5.78 -4.95 -17.78
CA MET A 209 -5.51 -5.53 -19.11
C MET A 209 -5.24 -7.04 -19.02
N ILE A 210 -4.43 -7.51 -18.07
CA ILE A 210 -4.16 -8.93 -17.88
C ILE A 210 -5.44 -9.70 -17.51
N GLY A 211 -6.29 -9.08 -16.68
CA GLY A 211 -7.56 -9.67 -16.23
C GLY A 211 -8.75 -9.47 -17.17
N LEU A 212 -8.52 -8.91 -18.36
CA LEU A 212 -9.57 -8.66 -19.34
C LEU A 212 -10.08 -9.97 -19.93
N THR A 213 -11.39 -10.14 -19.95
CA THR A 213 -12.09 -11.30 -20.51
C THR A 213 -13.03 -10.88 -21.63
N TRP A 214 -13.33 -11.79 -22.55
CA TRP A 214 -14.15 -11.48 -23.72
C TRP A 214 -15.58 -11.07 -23.36
N ASP A 215 -16.15 -11.54 -22.28
CA ASP A 215 -17.46 -11.12 -21.76
C ASP A 215 -17.51 -9.65 -21.32
N ALA A 216 -16.35 -9.02 -21.15
CA ALA A 216 -16.24 -7.61 -20.81
C ALA A 216 -16.16 -6.67 -22.04
N ILE A 217 -16.17 -7.22 -23.25
CA ILE A 217 -16.07 -6.50 -24.53
C ILE A 217 -17.38 -6.62 -25.29
N ASP A 218 -17.98 -5.48 -25.59
CA ASP A 218 -19.15 -5.37 -26.45
C ASP A 218 -18.73 -4.75 -27.79
N PHE A 219 -18.62 -5.59 -28.82
CA PHE A 219 -18.23 -5.15 -30.16
C PHE A 219 -19.32 -4.36 -30.86
N GLU A 220 -20.60 -4.60 -30.58
CA GLU A 220 -21.71 -3.87 -31.18
C GLU A 220 -21.78 -2.45 -30.64
N ARG A 221 -21.69 -2.31 -29.31
CA ARG A 221 -21.68 -1.00 -28.64
C ARG A 221 -20.31 -0.34 -28.64
N ARG A 222 -19.29 -1.06 -29.09
CA ARG A 222 -17.90 -0.60 -29.10
C ARG A 222 -17.45 -0.15 -27.71
N THR A 223 -17.64 -1.00 -26.72
CA THR A 223 -17.27 -0.69 -25.32
C THR A 223 -16.51 -1.83 -24.66
N LEU A 224 -15.69 -1.44 -23.68
CA LEU A 224 -14.93 -2.33 -22.82
C LEU A 224 -15.27 -2.01 -21.36
N THR A 225 -15.68 -3.02 -20.58
CA THR A 225 -16.02 -2.86 -19.15
C THR A 225 -14.92 -3.37 -18.26
N VAL A 226 -14.40 -2.49 -17.39
CA VAL A 226 -13.41 -2.84 -16.37
C VAL A 226 -14.13 -3.24 -15.09
N ASN A 227 -14.18 -4.53 -14.79
CA ASN A 227 -14.87 -5.09 -13.63
C ASN A 227 -13.99 -6.00 -12.77
N LYS A 228 -12.77 -6.34 -13.23
CA LYS A 228 -11.83 -7.22 -12.52
C LYS A 228 -10.37 -6.86 -12.81
N THR A 229 -9.47 -7.34 -11.97
CA THR A 229 -8.03 -7.25 -12.15
C THR A 229 -7.39 -8.61 -11.88
N LEU A 230 -6.30 -8.90 -12.56
CA LEU A 230 -5.52 -10.13 -12.35
C LEU A 230 -4.07 -9.78 -12.07
N GLU A 231 -3.49 -10.39 -11.05
CA GLU A 231 -2.10 -10.21 -10.66
C GLU A 231 -1.44 -11.54 -10.28
N PHE A 232 -0.17 -11.69 -10.61
CA PHE A 232 0.60 -12.86 -10.17
C PHE A 232 1.28 -12.58 -8.83
N ARG A 233 1.07 -13.48 -7.86
CA ARG A 233 1.68 -13.44 -6.54
C ARG A 233 2.95 -14.25 -6.53
N HIS A 234 4.09 -13.58 -6.68
CA HIS A 234 5.41 -14.25 -6.78
C HIS A 234 5.74 -15.10 -5.55
N ALA A 235 5.42 -14.63 -4.34
CA ALA A 235 5.72 -15.36 -3.10
C ALA A 235 4.94 -16.68 -2.98
N GLN A 236 3.66 -16.68 -3.38
CA GLN A 236 2.78 -17.85 -3.35
C GLN A 236 2.77 -18.63 -4.68
N LYS A 237 3.38 -18.06 -5.74
CA LYS A 237 3.35 -18.62 -7.12
C LYS A 237 1.94 -18.86 -7.66
N VAL A 238 0.99 -18.01 -7.29
CA VAL A 238 -0.42 -18.13 -7.71
C VAL A 238 -0.91 -16.87 -8.40
N TRP A 239 -1.91 -17.04 -9.27
CA TRP A 239 -2.68 -15.94 -9.81
C TRP A 239 -3.79 -15.55 -8.85
N ARG A 240 -3.99 -14.25 -8.67
CA ARG A 240 -5.08 -13.71 -7.88
C ARG A 240 -5.92 -12.77 -8.73
N ALA A 241 -7.20 -13.11 -8.87
CA ALA A 241 -8.20 -12.19 -9.37
C ALA A 241 -8.77 -11.34 -8.23
N GLY A 242 -9.17 -10.12 -8.53
CA GLY A 242 -9.83 -9.26 -7.56
C GLY A 242 -10.66 -8.20 -8.27
N PRO A 243 -11.57 -7.56 -7.52
CA PRO A 243 -12.28 -6.40 -8.02
C PRO A 243 -11.28 -5.25 -8.27
N PRO A 244 -11.63 -4.27 -9.10
CA PRO A 244 -10.87 -3.04 -9.21
C PRO A 244 -10.66 -2.39 -7.83
N LYS A 245 -9.54 -1.70 -7.66
CA LYS A 245 -9.06 -1.19 -6.36
C LYS A 245 -10.07 -0.30 -5.62
N THR A 246 -10.89 0.44 -6.35
CA THR A 246 -11.91 1.36 -5.80
C THR A 246 -13.21 1.20 -6.57
N GLN A 247 -14.33 1.65 -5.98
CA GLN A 247 -15.63 1.66 -6.65
C GLN A 247 -15.60 2.45 -7.97
N GLN A 248 -14.89 3.57 -8.03
CA GLN A 248 -14.73 4.39 -9.22
C GLN A 248 -13.91 3.71 -10.32
N SER A 249 -13.18 2.66 -9.99
CA SER A 249 -12.42 1.87 -10.96
C SER A 249 -13.29 0.95 -11.81
N TYR A 250 -14.52 0.64 -11.36
CA TYR A 250 -15.55 0.01 -12.20
C TYR A 250 -16.04 1.02 -13.23
N ARG A 251 -15.80 0.76 -14.48
CA ARG A 251 -16.09 1.71 -15.55
C ARG A 251 -16.26 1.02 -16.91
N THR A 252 -16.99 1.66 -17.77
CA THR A 252 -17.08 1.29 -19.20
C THR A 252 -16.33 2.33 -20.01
N ILE A 253 -15.44 1.88 -20.88
CA ILE A 253 -14.59 2.69 -21.75
C ILE A 253 -15.09 2.53 -23.18
N PRO A 254 -15.45 3.59 -23.90
CA PRO A 254 -15.72 3.51 -25.33
C PRO A 254 -14.42 3.16 -26.07
N LEU A 255 -14.51 2.29 -27.06
CA LEU A 255 -13.37 1.88 -27.86
C LEU A 255 -13.14 2.90 -28.99
N THR A 256 -11.91 3.38 -29.13
CA THR A 256 -11.43 4.04 -30.36
C THR A 256 -11.40 3.03 -31.51
N ASP A 257 -11.35 3.50 -32.75
CA ASP A 257 -11.22 2.61 -33.91
C ASP A 257 -10.01 1.69 -33.78
N LYS A 258 -8.86 2.23 -33.35
CA LYS A 258 -7.65 1.44 -33.12
C LYS A 258 -7.82 0.41 -32.01
N ALA A 259 -8.45 0.76 -30.87
CA ALA A 259 -8.70 -0.20 -29.79
C ALA A 259 -9.64 -1.32 -30.24
N TYR A 260 -10.66 -0.97 -31.04
CA TYR A 260 -11.57 -1.93 -31.64
C TYR A 260 -10.82 -2.87 -32.60
N ASP A 261 -10.02 -2.34 -33.52
CA ASP A 261 -9.27 -3.14 -34.50
C ASP A 261 -8.27 -4.09 -33.79
N ILE A 262 -7.56 -3.61 -32.76
CA ILE A 262 -6.68 -4.45 -31.95
C ILE A 262 -7.44 -5.63 -31.31
N LEU A 263 -8.59 -5.35 -30.69
CA LEU A 263 -9.38 -6.40 -30.04
C LEU A 263 -9.99 -7.34 -31.06
N LYS A 264 -10.39 -6.84 -32.22
CA LYS A 264 -10.94 -7.64 -33.33
C LYS A 264 -9.85 -8.57 -33.91
N GLU A 265 -8.64 -8.07 -34.15
CA GLU A 265 -7.50 -8.89 -34.58
C GLU A 265 -7.19 -10.01 -33.60
N VAL A 266 -7.16 -9.71 -32.29
CA VAL A 266 -6.96 -10.70 -31.23
C VAL A 266 -8.11 -11.72 -31.20
N TRP A 267 -9.35 -11.27 -31.39
CA TRP A 267 -10.52 -12.15 -31.47
C TRP A 267 -10.44 -13.10 -32.68
N ASP A 268 -10.17 -12.57 -33.87
CA ASP A 268 -10.11 -13.34 -35.11
C ASP A 268 -8.94 -14.34 -35.10
N SER A 269 -7.80 -13.97 -34.54
CA SER A 269 -6.65 -14.87 -34.34
C SER A 269 -6.92 -16.01 -33.36
N ARG A 270 -7.99 -15.90 -32.54
CA ARG A 270 -8.42 -16.94 -31.59
C ARG A 270 -9.07 -18.13 -32.28
N SER A 271 -9.75 -17.94 -33.42
CA SER A 271 -10.46 -19.01 -34.14
C SER A 271 -9.56 -20.16 -34.58
N ASP A 272 -8.27 -19.91 -34.80
CA ASP A 272 -7.27 -20.89 -35.18
C ASP A 272 -6.74 -21.70 -33.98
N ARG A 273 -7.12 -21.32 -32.76
CA ARG A 273 -6.65 -21.95 -31.52
C ARG A 273 -7.78 -22.80 -30.94
N LYS A 274 -7.75 -24.10 -31.24
CA LYS A 274 -8.64 -25.06 -30.61
C LYS A 274 -8.49 -25.01 -29.09
N GLU A 275 -9.48 -24.48 -28.43
CA GLU A 275 -9.64 -24.36 -26.97
C GLU A 275 -8.66 -23.41 -26.29
N SER A 276 -9.18 -22.29 -25.76
CA SER A 276 -8.48 -21.48 -24.79
C SER A 276 -8.26 -22.33 -23.53
N PRO A 277 -7.01 -22.64 -23.14
CA PRO A 277 -6.80 -23.42 -21.94
C PRO A 277 -7.44 -22.70 -20.77
N LEU A 278 -8.21 -23.42 -20.00
CA LEU A 278 -8.77 -22.93 -18.75
C LEU A 278 -7.62 -22.49 -17.85
N LEU A 279 -7.67 -21.29 -17.33
CA LEU A 279 -6.93 -20.97 -16.13
C LEU A 279 -7.54 -21.86 -15.03
N SER A 280 -7.05 -23.10 -14.94
CA SER A 280 -7.58 -24.14 -14.04
C SER A 280 -7.30 -23.85 -12.57
N GLN A 281 -6.62 -22.73 -12.27
CA GLN A 281 -6.36 -22.33 -10.90
C GLN A 281 -7.62 -21.74 -10.28
N THR A 282 -7.97 -22.29 -9.13
CA THR A 282 -8.99 -21.72 -8.28
C THR A 282 -8.46 -20.38 -7.74
N LEU A 283 -8.96 -19.30 -8.27
CA LEU A 283 -8.60 -17.96 -7.86
C LEU A 283 -9.48 -17.54 -6.69
N GLU A 284 -8.88 -17.09 -5.60
CA GLU A 284 -9.64 -16.43 -4.54
C GLU A 284 -10.03 -15.04 -5.00
N TYR A 285 -11.32 -14.81 -5.12
CA TYR A 285 -11.91 -13.51 -5.44
C TYR A 285 -12.61 -12.96 -4.21
N MET A 286 -12.15 -11.83 -3.69
CA MET A 286 -12.86 -11.10 -2.66
C MET A 286 -13.57 -9.91 -3.30
N ASP A 287 -14.89 -9.93 -3.33
CA ASP A 287 -15.67 -8.75 -3.70
C ASP A 287 -15.64 -7.74 -2.55
N ARG A 288 -14.95 -6.62 -2.78
CA ARG A 288 -14.84 -5.56 -1.78
C ARG A 288 -16.15 -4.86 -1.45
N ARG A 289 -17.18 -4.98 -2.29
CA ARG A 289 -18.48 -4.38 -2.02
C ARG A 289 -19.29 -5.20 -1.04
N THR A 290 -19.13 -6.51 -1.11
CA THR A 290 -19.91 -7.47 -0.28
C THR A 290 -19.08 -8.10 0.82
N GLY A 291 -17.73 -7.99 0.76
CA GLY A 291 -16.82 -8.70 1.67
C GLY A 291 -16.77 -10.21 1.47
N VAL A 292 -17.50 -10.74 0.48
CA VAL A 292 -17.60 -12.18 0.24
C VAL A 292 -16.39 -12.65 -0.56
N THR A 293 -15.68 -13.64 -0.03
CA THR A 293 -14.64 -14.37 -0.77
C THR A 293 -15.28 -15.54 -1.51
N SER A 294 -15.15 -15.54 -2.82
CA SER A 294 -15.60 -16.63 -3.68
C SER A 294 -14.45 -17.23 -4.47
N ARG A 295 -14.61 -18.48 -4.89
CA ARG A 295 -13.69 -19.10 -5.84
C ARG A 295 -14.14 -18.76 -7.25
N LEU A 296 -13.28 -18.08 -8.00
CA LEU A 296 -13.54 -17.69 -9.37
C LEU A 296 -12.70 -18.55 -10.33
N VAL A 297 -13.34 -19.19 -11.29
CA VAL A 297 -12.66 -19.76 -12.45
C VAL A 297 -12.69 -18.72 -13.55
N MET A 298 -11.52 -18.13 -13.88
CA MET A 298 -11.41 -17.21 -15.01
C MET A 298 -11.28 -18.01 -16.31
N ARG A 299 -12.22 -17.79 -17.20
CA ARG A 299 -12.22 -18.34 -18.55
C ARG A 299 -12.11 -17.16 -19.53
N ASP A 300 -11.69 -17.48 -20.74
CA ASP A 300 -11.77 -16.54 -21.87
C ASP A 300 -11.03 -15.21 -21.66
N LEU A 301 -9.83 -15.28 -21.09
CA LEU A 301 -8.91 -14.12 -21.06
C LEU A 301 -8.58 -13.68 -22.50
N VAL A 302 -8.56 -12.36 -22.70
CA VAL A 302 -8.23 -11.76 -24.00
C VAL A 302 -6.76 -11.99 -24.34
N PHE A 303 -5.87 -11.80 -23.38
CA PHE A 303 -4.43 -11.92 -23.57
C PHE A 303 -3.85 -13.08 -22.79
N ILE A 304 -3.42 -14.11 -23.50
CA ILE A 304 -2.79 -15.31 -22.97
C ILE A 304 -1.50 -15.61 -23.74
N ASN A 305 -0.58 -16.28 -23.09
CA ASN A 305 0.51 -16.94 -23.77
C ASN A 305 -0.05 -18.21 -24.44
N TRP A 306 -0.07 -18.23 -25.75
CA TRP A 306 -0.66 -19.32 -26.54
C TRP A 306 0.02 -20.69 -26.31
N ARG A 307 1.29 -20.70 -25.84
CA ARG A 307 2.02 -21.94 -25.54
C ARG A 307 1.64 -22.56 -24.21
N THR A 308 1.40 -21.70 -23.20
CA THR A 308 1.12 -22.15 -21.83
C THR A 308 -0.35 -22.04 -21.44
N GLY A 309 -1.14 -21.26 -22.21
CA GLY A 309 -2.51 -20.94 -21.86
C GLY A 309 -2.67 -19.99 -20.65
N GLU A 310 -1.55 -19.57 -20.06
CA GLU A 310 -1.54 -18.66 -18.92
C GLU A 310 -1.36 -17.21 -19.37
N PRO A 311 -1.88 -16.25 -18.62
CA PRO A 311 -1.55 -14.84 -18.85
C PRO A 311 -0.07 -14.57 -18.54
N ALA A 312 0.51 -13.58 -19.21
CA ALA A 312 1.86 -13.13 -18.87
C ALA A 312 1.88 -12.33 -17.57
N LYS A 313 2.91 -12.51 -16.77
CA LYS A 313 3.08 -11.81 -15.48
C LYS A 313 3.40 -10.34 -15.70
N ASN A 314 3.02 -9.46 -14.77
CA ASN A 314 3.35 -8.03 -14.83
C ASN A 314 4.86 -7.81 -15.06
N SER A 315 5.72 -8.51 -14.31
CA SER A 315 7.17 -8.39 -14.42
C SER A 315 7.71 -8.83 -15.80
N SER A 316 7.03 -9.76 -16.46
CA SER A 316 7.41 -10.18 -17.82
C SER A 316 7.13 -9.10 -18.84
N TYR A 317 6.03 -8.36 -18.70
CA TYR A 317 5.75 -7.19 -19.55
C TYR A 317 6.80 -6.10 -19.38
N ASP A 318 7.14 -5.72 -18.14
CA ASP A 318 8.15 -4.69 -17.89
C ASP A 318 9.53 -5.10 -18.40
N THR A 319 9.95 -6.37 -18.18
CA THR A 319 11.23 -6.88 -18.69
C THR A 319 11.30 -6.85 -20.22
N HIS A 320 10.22 -7.23 -20.88
CA HIS A 320 10.18 -7.20 -22.34
C HIS A 320 10.11 -5.76 -22.87
N LEU A 321 9.38 -4.90 -22.19
CA LEU A 321 9.26 -3.47 -22.54
C LEU A 321 10.63 -2.78 -22.45
N TYR A 322 11.45 -3.08 -21.44
CA TYR A 322 12.82 -2.54 -21.33
C TYR A 322 13.69 -2.92 -22.54
N LYS A 323 13.58 -4.16 -23.04
CA LYS A 323 14.29 -4.57 -24.26
C LYS A 323 13.86 -3.76 -25.48
N LEU A 324 12.55 -3.56 -25.63
CA LEU A 324 12.00 -2.75 -26.72
C LEU A 324 12.44 -1.27 -26.63
N CYS A 325 12.55 -0.72 -25.43
CA CYS A 325 13.09 0.62 -25.23
C CYS A 325 14.56 0.72 -25.65
N ASP A 326 15.37 -0.27 -25.26
CA ASP A 326 16.78 -0.33 -25.66
C ASP A 326 16.92 -0.45 -27.18
N GLU A 327 16.11 -1.29 -27.84
CA GLU A 327 16.09 -1.45 -29.31
C GLU A 327 15.62 -0.17 -30.02
N ALA A 328 14.65 0.56 -29.43
CA ALA A 328 14.14 1.80 -29.97
C ALA A 328 15.04 3.02 -29.70
N GLY A 329 16.07 2.87 -28.87
CA GLY A 329 16.97 3.97 -28.47
C GLY A 329 16.31 5.01 -27.56
N ILE A 330 15.29 4.63 -26.78
CA ILE A 330 14.56 5.53 -25.88
C ILE A 330 14.77 5.14 -24.40
N ASN A 331 14.50 6.06 -23.50
CA ASN A 331 14.60 5.80 -22.06
C ASN A 331 13.67 4.68 -21.64
N ARG A 332 14.17 3.79 -20.76
CA ARG A 332 13.35 2.71 -20.19
C ARG A 332 12.22 3.26 -19.35
N PHE A 333 11.03 2.72 -19.54
CA PHE A 333 9.83 3.04 -18.78
C PHE A 333 9.06 1.74 -18.42
N CYS A 334 8.16 1.82 -17.44
CA CYS A 334 7.32 0.69 -17.03
C CYS A 334 5.95 0.75 -17.68
N MET A 335 5.19 -0.36 -17.64
CA MET A 335 3.83 -0.45 -18.17
C MET A 335 2.90 0.69 -17.73
N HIS A 336 3.11 1.23 -16.53
CA HIS A 336 2.25 2.32 -16.03
C HIS A 336 2.46 3.64 -16.79
N ALA A 337 3.65 3.85 -17.38
CA ALA A 337 3.92 5.02 -18.21
C ALA A 337 3.07 5.06 -19.49
N LEU A 338 2.69 3.91 -20.06
CA LEU A 338 1.77 3.84 -21.20
C LEU A 338 0.39 4.45 -20.86
N ARG A 339 -0.10 4.16 -19.64
CA ARG A 339 -1.34 4.76 -19.15
C ARG A 339 -1.20 6.27 -18.88
N HIS A 340 -0.04 6.73 -18.39
CA HIS A 340 0.24 8.16 -18.26
C HIS A 340 0.29 8.83 -19.63
N THR A 341 0.90 8.18 -20.61
CA THR A 341 0.92 8.66 -22.00
C THR A 341 -0.49 8.80 -22.57
N TYR A 342 -1.37 7.80 -22.38
CA TYR A 342 -2.78 7.93 -22.74
C TYR A 342 -3.43 9.16 -22.10
N ALA A 343 -3.22 9.35 -20.80
CA ALA A 343 -3.80 10.48 -20.08
C ALA A 343 -3.32 11.84 -20.64
N THR A 344 -2.01 11.94 -20.91
CA THR A 344 -1.41 13.14 -21.51
C THR A 344 -1.98 13.40 -22.91
N ARG A 345 -2.04 12.38 -23.78
CA ARG A 345 -2.62 12.50 -25.13
C ARG A 345 -4.09 12.91 -25.11
N ALA A 346 -4.87 12.37 -24.18
CA ALA A 346 -6.27 12.74 -24.01
C ALA A 346 -6.45 14.22 -23.65
N ILE A 347 -5.62 14.75 -22.75
CA ILE A 347 -5.64 16.19 -22.41
C ILE A 347 -5.18 17.05 -23.60
N GLU A 348 -4.09 16.67 -24.26
CA GLU A 348 -3.59 17.36 -25.45
C GLU A 348 -4.63 17.42 -26.58
N SER A 349 -5.50 16.41 -26.69
CA SER A 349 -6.60 16.37 -27.64
C SER A 349 -7.85 17.17 -27.20
N GLY A 350 -7.78 17.88 -26.05
CA GLY A 350 -8.87 18.69 -25.53
C GLY A 350 -9.90 17.93 -24.69
N MET A 351 -9.63 16.67 -24.28
CA MET A 351 -10.54 15.95 -23.42
C MET A 351 -10.69 16.65 -22.07
N GLN A 352 -11.93 16.85 -21.64
CA GLN A 352 -12.20 17.45 -20.34
C GLN A 352 -11.63 16.59 -19.19
N PRO A 353 -10.93 17.19 -18.22
CA PRO A 353 -10.33 16.45 -17.09
C PRO A 353 -11.31 15.55 -16.32
N LYS A 354 -12.56 15.97 -16.21
CA LYS A 354 -13.62 15.21 -15.54
C LYS A 354 -13.99 13.92 -16.30
N VAL A 355 -14.00 13.99 -17.63
CA VAL A 355 -14.23 12.83 -18.51
C VAL A 355 -13.07 11.86 -18.39
N LEU A 356 -11.83 12.36 -18.50
CA LEU A 356 -10.62 11.56 -18.35
C LEU A 356 -10.54 10.89 -16.98
N GLN A 357 -10.91 11.59 -15.89
CA GLN A 357 -10.99 11.04 -14.55
C GLN A 357 -11.90 9.79 -14.51
N LYS A 358 -13.08 9.87 -15.15
CA LYS A 358 -14.03 8.75 -15.23
C LYS A 358 -13.44 7.60 -16.04
N LEU A 359 -12.86 7.86 -17.21
CA LEU A 359 -12.26 6.84 -18.08
C LEU A 359 -11.08 6.14 -17.41
N LEU A 360 -10.28 6.86 -16.65
CA LEU A 360 -9.17 6.29 -15.88
C LEU A 360 -9.61 5.62 -14.57
N GLY A 361 -10.80 5.91 -14.06
CA GLY A 361 -11.26 5.39 -12.77
C GLY A 361 -10.42 5.93 -11.61
N HIS A 362 -10.13 7.25 -11.59
CA HIS A 362 -9.43 7.92 -10.50
C HIS A 362 -10.43 8.44 -9.46
N ALA A 363 -10.15 8.17 -8.18
CA ALA A 363 -11.00 8.61 -7.08
C ALA A 363 -10.98 10.13 -6.88
N SER A 364 -9.91 10.82 -7.28
CA SER A 364 -9.80 12.28 -7.19
C SER A 364 -9.05 12.87 -8.39
N ILE A 365 -9.39 14.11 -8.74
CA ILE A 365 -8.70 14.89 -9.77
C ILE A 365 -7.22 15.11 -9.40
N LYS A 366 -6.90 15.27 -8.11
CA LYS A 366 -5.50 15.40 -7.65
C LYS A 366 -4.60 14.26 -8.11
N GLN A 367 -5.11 13.03 -8.21
CA GLN A 367 -4.34 11.89 -8.72
C GLN A 367 -4.01 12.01 -10.21
N GLN A 368 -4.76 12.80 -10.95
CA GLN A 368 -4.61 13.03 -12.38
C GLN A 368 -3.63 14.17 -12.65
N TRP A 369 -3.69 15.26 -11.85
CA TRP A 369 -2.84 16.45 -11.99
C TRP A 369 -1.41 16.29 -11.47
N ILE A 370 -1.16 15.26 -10.68
CA ILE A 370 0.17 14.94 -10.14
C ILE A 370 1.21 14.68 -11.26
N GLY A 371 0.84 14.62 -12.52
CA GLY A 371 1.73 14.40 -13.65
C GLY A 371 1.61 15.38 -14.80
N MET A 372 0.90 16.48 -14.64
CA MET A 372 0.52 17.37 -15.73
C MET A 372 0.75 18.85 -15.44
N SER A 373 1.50 19.21 -14.37
CA SER A 373 1.92 20.59 -14.16
C SER A 373 3.15 20.85 -15.02
N THR A 374 2.94 21.39 -16.19
CA THR A 374 3.92 22.18 -16.95
C THR A 374 3.78 23.61 -16.55
#